data_edd2caaaf3309d9f497c88746e829cc1
#
_entry.id   edd2caaaf3309d9f497c88746e829cc1
#
_cell.length_a   1.000
_cell.length_b   1.000
_cell.length_c   1.000
_cell.angle_alpha   90.00
_cell.angle_beta   90.00
_cell.angle_gamma   90.00
#
_symmetry.space_group_name_H-M   'P 1'
#
loop_
_entity.id
_entity.type
_entity.pdbx_description
1 polymer ?
#
loop_
_entity_poly.entity_id
_entity_poly.type
_entity_poly.pdbx_seq_one_letter_code
_entity_poly.pdbx_strand_id
1 'polypeptide(L)'
;MSQPIVLQAPRRGKPPKHLLDMDLAERKAAVEELGGKAFRATQLSRQVLVRHVDSVDQCTDLGAADRQRLAPLLPTLLNEATVLTCDDDATRKTVWRLHDGSLVESVLMRYPKRVTLCLSSQAGCGMA
;
A
#
# COMPACT_ATOMS: atom_id res chain seq x y z
N MET A 1 -0.46 -46.22 3.82
CA MET A 1 -1.33 -45.12 3.32
C MET A 1 -0.67 -43.81 3.65
N SER A 2 -0.18 -43.13 2.66
CA SER A 2 0.46 -41.80 2.83
C SER A 2 -0.63 -40.76 3.05
N GLN A 3 -0.65 -40.10 4.20
CA GLN A 3 -1.57 -38.97 4.43
C GLN A 3 -1.17 -37.82 3.50
N PRO A 4 -2.12 -37.17 2.82
CA PRO A 4 -1.80 -36.01 2.02
C PRO A 4 -1.25 -34.90 2.92
N ILE A 5 -0.07 -34.37 2.58
CA ILE A 5 0.49 -33.19 3.22
C ILE A 5 -0.40 -32.01 2.84
N VAL A 6 -1.26 -31.59 3.74
CA VAL A 6 -2.04 -30.35 3.57
C VAL A 6 -1.11 -29.19 3.94
N LEU A 7 -0.54 -28.53 2.94
CA LEU A 7 0.17 -27.27 3.10
C LEU A 7 -0.85 -26.19 3.46
N GLN A 8 -1.12 -26.02 4.75
CA GLN A 8 -1.86 -24.85 5.22
C GLN A 8 -0.89 -23.68 5.31
N ALA A 9 -1.04 -22.70 4.43
CA ALA A 9 -0.38 -21.43 4.62
C ALA A 9 -0.79 -20.85 6.00
N PRO A 10 0.15 -20.35 6.81
CA PRO A 10 -0.21 -19.72 8.08
C PRO A 10 -1.21 -18.61 7.81
N ARG A 11 -2.37 -18.64 8.50
CA ARG A 11 -3.38 -17.58 8.45
C ARG A 11 -2.78 -16.34 9.11
N ARG A 12 -2.20 -15.49 8.30
CA ARG A 12 -1.72 -14.19 8.74
C ARG A 12 -2.90 -13.23 8.83
N GLY A 13 -2.89 -12.33 9.80
CA GLY A 13 -3.93 -11.32 9.98
C GLY A 13 -4.13 -10.49 8.72
N LYS A 14 -5.33 -9.95 8.53
CA LYS A 14 -5.58 -8.98 7.44
C LYS A 14 -4.78 -7.69 7.71
N PRO A 15 -4.32 -7.01 6.65
CA PRO A 15 -3.72 -5.69 6.80
C PRO A 15 -4.72 -4.69 7.41
N PRO A 16 -4.26 -3.60 8.00
CA PRO A 16 -5.13 -2.49 8.36
C PRO A 16 -5.95 -2.05 7.14
N LYS A 17 -7.23 -1.75 7.33
CA LYS A 17 -8.10 -1.32 6.23
C LYS A 17 -7.61 0.04 5.72
N HIS A 18 -7.26 0.10 4.45
CA HIS A 18 -6.78 1.32 3.79
C HIS A 18 -7.94 2.04 3.11
N LEU A 19 -7.83 3.35 2.91
CA LEU A 19 -8.83 4.16 2.21
C LEU A 19 -9.18 3.57 0.82
N LEU A 20 -8.22 2.99 0.12
CA LEU A 20 -8.41 2.37 -1.20
C LEU A 20 -9.22 1.07 -1.17
N ASP A 21 -9.37 0.43 0.00
CA ASP A 21 -10.19 -0.78 0.19
C ASP A 21 -11.67 -0.47 0.39
N MET A 22 -12.05 0.82 0.36
CA MET A 22 -13.39 1.31 0.66
C MET A 22 -14.00 1.98 -0.56
N ASP A 23 -15.31 1.85 -0.72
CA ASP A 23 -16.06 2.68 -1.63
C ASP A 23 -16.26 4.10 -1.05
N LEU A 24 -16.88 5.01 -1.81
CA LEU A 24 -17.03 6.41 -1.37
C LEU A 24 -17.97 6.54 -0.16
N ALA A 25 -18.99 5.69 -0.04
CA ALA A 25 -19.92 5.71 1.09
C ALA A 25 -19.21 5.22 2.36
N GLU A 26 -18.48 4.14 2.26
CA GLU A 26 -17.64 3.61 3.36
C GLU A 26 -16.58 4.62 3.81
N ARG A 27 -15.92 5.31 2.86
CA ARG A 27 -14.93 6.37 3.19
C ARG A 27 -15.55 7.51 3.98
N LYS A 28 -16.76 7.94 3.59
CA LYS A 28 -17.49 9.00 4.31
C LYS A 28 -17.84 8.55 5.72
N ALA A 29 -18.38 7.34 5.88
CA ALA A 29 -18.69 6.77 7.18
C ALA A 29 -17.43 6.65 8.06
N ALA A 30 -16.33 6.13 7.53
CA ALA A 30 -15.07 6.00 8.26
C ALA A 30 -14.51 7.37 8.71
N VAL A 31 -14.63 8.41 7.89
CA VAL A 31 -14.22 9.76 8.26
C VAL A 31 -15.11 10.31 9.38
N GLU A 32 -16.42 10.06 9.35
CA GLU A 32 -17.37 10.49 10.39
C GLU A 32 -17.15 9.75 11.70
N GLU A 33 -16.88 8.44 11.67
CA GLU A 33 -16.49 7.64 12.82
C GLU A 33 -15.25 8.18 13.54
N LEU A 34 -14.30 8.71 12.77
CA LEU A 34 -13.11 9.39 13.28
C LEU A 34 -13.39 10.85 13.73
N GLY A 35 -14.66 11.29 13.71
CA GLY A 35 -15.08 12.64 14.10
C GLY A 35 -14.74 13.72 13.05
N GLY A 36 -14.47 13.34 11.80
CA GLY A 36 -14.27 14.25 10.68
C GLY A 36 -15.59 14.59 9.98
N LYS A 37 -15.55 15.54 9.06
CA LYS A 37 -16.71 15.88 8.22
C LYS A 37 -16.69 15.01 6.95
N ALA A 38 -17.83 14.47 6.52
CA ALA A 38 -17.98 13.56 5.37
C ALA A 38 -17.27 14.02 4.09
N PHE A 39 -17.26 15.32 3.78
CA PHE A 39 -16.60 15.85 2.58
C PHE A 39 -15.07 15.64 2.58
N ARG A 40 -14.45 15.44 3.77
CA ARG A 40 -13.02 15.15 3.88
C ARG A 40 -12.67 13.79 3.23
N ALA A 41 -13.63 12.87 3.14
CA ALA A 41 -13.43 11.62 2.41
C ALA A 41 -13.12 11.84 0.93
N THR A 42 -13.86 12.74 0.27
CA THR A 42 -13.61 13.09 -1.13
C THR A 42 -12.30 13.84 -1.30
N GLN A 43 -11.98 14.75 -0.37
CA GLN A 43 -10.73 15.50 -0.38
C GLN A 43 -9.53 14.55 -0.23
N LEU A 44 -9.56 13.67 0.78
CA LEU A 44 -8.50 12.67 1.01
C LEU A 44 -8.37 11.70 -0.18
N SER A 45 -9.49 11.23 -0.73
CA SER A 45 -9.48 10.38 -1.93
C SER A 45 -8.79 11.05 -3.12
N ARG A 46 -9.02 12.35 -3.33
CA ARG A 46 -8.34 13.11 -4.39
C ARG A 46 -6.83 13.22 -4.14
N GLN A 47 -6.40 13.42 -2.89
CA GLN A 47 -4.98 13.44 -2.55
C GLN A 47 -4.31 12.11 -2.90
N VAL A 48 -4.92 10.98 -2.52
CA VAL A 48 -4.37 9.65 -2.77
C VAL A 48 -4.42 9.29 -4.26
N LEU A 49 -5.57 9.47 -4.93
CA LEU A 49 -5.78 8.96 -6.29
C LEU A 49 -5.22 9.88 -7.38
N VAL A 50 -5.13 11.18 -7.14
CA VAL A 50 -4.70 12.16 -8.14
C VAL A 50 -3.29 12.67 -7.87
N ARG A 51 -2.96 12.92 -6.60
CA ARG A 51 -1.65 13.42 -6.19
C ARG A 51 -0.69 12.34 -5.71
N HIS A 52 -1.18 11.08 -5.62
CA HIS A 52 -0.40 9.91 -5.23
C HIS A 52 0.30 10.05 -3.88
N VAL A 53 -0.36 10.73 -2.93
CA VAL A 53 0.15 10.82 -1.56
C VAL A 53 -0.04 9.46 -0.86
N ASP A 54 0.94 9.05 -0.08
CA ASP A 54 0.95 7.80 0.69
C ASP A 54 0.80 8.02 2.20
N SER A 55 0.82 9.28 2.64
CA SER A 55 0.68 9.70 4.04
C SER A 55 -0.18 10.95 4.17
N VAL A 56 -0.93 11.05 5.25
CA VAL A 56 -1.71 12.26 5.57
C VAL A 56 -0.85 13.49 5.78
N ASP A 57 0.43 13.34 6.11
CA ASP A 57 1.36 14.44 6.30
C ASP A 57 1.64 15.19 5.00
N GLN A 58 1.53 14.51 3.87
CA GLN A 58 1.65 15.09 2.53
C GLN A 58 0.38 15.82 2.07
N CYS A 59 -0.74 15.67 2.80
CA CYS A 59 -2.00 16.33 2.49
C CYS A 59 -1.99 17.78 2.96
N THR A 60 -1.43 18.68 2.16
CA THR A 60 -1.24 20.10 2.52
C THR A 60 -2.54 20.91 2.63
N ASP A 61 -3.64 20.40 2.05
CA ASP A 61 -4.97 21.00 2.11
C ASP A 61 -5.79 20.54 3.33
N LEU A 62 -5.25 19.66 4.16
CA LEU A 62 -5.79 19.26 5.45
C LEU A 62 -5.13 20.02 6.58
N GLY A 63 -5.94 20.56 7.50
CA GLY A 63 -5.41 21.12 8.75
C GLY A 63 -4.74 20.05 9.63
N ALA A 64 -3.85 20.45 10.52
CA ALA A 64 -3.09 19.53 11.38
C ALA A 64 -3.98 18.57 12.18
N ALA A 65 -5.09 19.08 12.74
CA ALA A 65 -6.05 18.27 13.49
C ALA A 65 -6.74 17.21 12.61
N ASP A 66 -7.10 17.55 11.35
CA ASP A 66 -7.70 16.59 10.42
C ASP A 66 -6.68 15.56 9.94
N ARG A 67 -5.42 15.95 9.70
CA ARG A 67 -4.33 15.01 9.37
C ARG A 67 -4.16 13.97 10.46
N GLN A 68 -4.03 14.41 11.70
CA GLN A 68 -3.89 13.49 12.84
C GLN A 68 -5.10 12.56 13.00
N ARG A 69 -6.31 13.09 12.83
CA ARG A 69 -7.56 12.34 12.93
C ARG A 69 -7.71 11.29 11.83
N LEU A 70 -7.34 11.62 10.59
CA LEU A 70 -7.52 10.78 9.42
C LEU A 70 -6.32 9.85 9.12
N ALA A 71 -5.24 9.96 9.88
CA ALA A 71 -4.05 9.10 9.72
C ALA A 71 -4.38 7.59 9.70
N PRO A 72 -5.32 7.05 10.50
CA PRO A 72 -5.66 5.64 10.45
C PRO A 72 -6.22 5.15 9.10
N LEU A 73 -6.70 6.06 8.23
CA LEU A 73 -7.21 5.72 6.89
C LEU A 73 -6.12 5.53 5.84
N LEU A 74 -4.89 5.97 6.12
CA LEU A 74 -3.71 5.80 5.27
C LEU A 74 -2.58 5.08 6.02
N PRO A 75 -2.80 3.82 6.47
CA PRO A 75 -1.74 3.07 7.12
C PRO A 75 -0.63 2.75 6.10
N THR A 76 0.63 2.76 6.55
CA THR A 76 1.76 2.32 5.73
C THR A 76 1.66 0.81 5.50
N LEU A 77 1.38 0.40 4.27
CA LEU A 77 1.22 -1.01 3.89
C LEU A 77 2.52 -1.65 3.41
N LEU A 78 3.39 -0.85 2.82
CA LEU A 78 4.68 -1.28 2.25
C LEU A 78 5.82 -0.49 2.90
N ASN A 79 6.78 -1.21 3.44
CA ASN A 79 8.01 -0.61 3.96
C ASN A 79 9.17 -1.06 3.08
N GLU A 80 9.97 -0.11 2.61
CA GLU A 80 11.16 -0.40 1.84
C GLU A 80 12.19 -1.12 2.71
N ALA A 81 12.48 -2.37 2.41
CA ALA A 81 13.44 -3.19 3.15
C ALA A 81 14.84 -3.11 2.53
N THR A 82 14.93 -3.12 1.20
CA THR A 82 16.21 -3.05 0.48
C THR A 82 15.97 -2.46 -0.90
N VAL A 83 16.89 -1.64 -1.36
CA VAL A 83 16.93 -1.10 -2.73
C VAL A 83 18.26 -1.46 -3.36
N LEU A 84 18.20 -1.97 -4.57
CA LEU A 84 19.33 -2.23 -5.43
C LEU A 84 19.13 -1.46 -6.73
N THR A 85 20.15 -0.76 -7.18
CA THR A 85 20.16 -0.05 -8.45
C THR A 85 21.30 -0.52 -9.33
N CYS A 86 21.10 -0.52 -10.62
CA CYS A 86 22.14 -0.74 -11.63
C CYS A 86 21.87 0.06 -12.90
N ASP A 87 22.81 0.02 -13.85
CA ASP A 87 22.72 0.73 -15.13
C ASP A 87 22.49 2.25 -14.91
N ASP A 88 23.31 2.89 -14.10
CA ASP A 88 23.21 4.32 -13.76
C ASP A 88 21.78 4.71 -13.30
N ASP A 89 21.22 3.93 -12.36
CA ASP A 89 19.85 4.07 -11.85
C ASP A 89 18.71 3.82 -12.87
N ALA A 90 19.04 3.34 -14.06
CA ALA A 90 18.02 2.96 -15.03
C ALA A 90 17.18 1.76 -14.57
N THR A 91 17.79 0.85 -13.79
CA THR A 91 17.09 -0.29 -13.18
C THR A 91 17.12 -0.16 -11.66
N ARG A 92 15.94 -0.18 -11.04
CA ARG A 92 15.76 -0.15 -9.58
C ARG A 92 14.92 -1.35 -9.14
N LYS A 93 15.52 -2.23 -8.34
CA LYS A 93 14.83 -3.31 -7.64
C LYS A 93 14.58 -2.88 -6.20
N THR A 94 13.33 -2.96 -5.76
CA THR A 94 12.96 -2.68 -4.37
C THR A 94 12.34 -3.93 -3.76
N VAL A 95 12.82 -4.31 -2.59
CA VAL A 95 12.23 -5.32 -1.72
C VAL A 95 11.34 -4.61 -0.70
N TRP A 96 10.09 -4.96 -0.67
CA TRP A 96 9.08 -4.39 0.21
C TRP A 96 8.72 -5.36 1.31
N ARG A 97 8.63 -4.86 2.53
CA ARG A 97 8.10 -5.62 3.67
C ARG A 97 6.63 -5.28 3.86
N LEU A 98 5.78 -6.31 3.82
CA LEU A 98 4.36 -6.21 4.09
C LEU A 98 4.07 -6.12 5.59
N HIS A 99 2.82 -5.80 5.95
CA HIS A 99 2.35 -5.69 7.34
C HIS A 99 2.59 -6.97 8.17
N ASP A 100 2.59 -8.14 7.54
CA ASP A 100 2.79 -9.45 8.18
C ASP A 100 4.26 -9.92 8.17
N GLY A 101 5.18 -9.04 7.75
CA GLY A 101 6.61 -9.34 7.65
C GLY A 101 7.03 -10.07 6.37
N SER A 102 6.08 -10.50 5.52
CA SER A 102 6.40 -11.09 4.22
C SER A 102 7.10 -10.08 3.32
N LEU A 103 7.91 -10.60 2.40
CA LEU A 103 8.63 -9.78 1.42
C LEU A 103 8.06 -9.99 0.02
N VAL A 104 7.92 -8.89 -0.71
CA VAL A 104 7.61 -8.87 -2.14
C VAL A 104 8.57 -7.96 -2.86
N GLU A 105 8.69 -8.10 -4.17
CA GLU A 105 9.64 -7.34 -4.97
C GLU A 105 8.95 -6.54 -6.07
N SER A 106 9.55 -5.40 -6.38
CA SER A 106 9.26 -4.65 -7.59
C SER A 106 10.55 -4.29 -8.31
N VAL A 107 10.51 -4.32 -9.65
CA VAL A 107 11.63 -3.91 -10.49
C VAL A 107 11.15 -2.87 -11.49
N LEU A 108 11.69 -1.67 -11.37
CA LEU A 108 11.45 -0.56 -12.30
C LEU A 108 12.65 -0.48 -13.27
N MET A 109 12.37 -0.57 -14.56
CA MET A 109 13.37 -0.48 -15.62
C MET A 109 13.03 0.68 -16.55
N ARG A 110 13.97 1.62 -16.70
CA ARG A 110 13.83 2.79 -17.58
C ARG A 110 14.67 2.58 -18.83
N TYR A 111 14.01 2.58 -19.97
CA TYR A 111 14.63 2.54 -21.28
C TYR A 111 14.40 3.86 -22.02
N PRO A 112 15.17 4.22 -23.04
CA PRO A 112 15.00 5.49 -23.74
C PRO A 112 13.59 5.77 -24.28
N LYS A 113 12.84 4.71 -24.61
CA LYS A 113 11.50 4.82 -25.23
C LYS A 113 10.38 4.14 -24.43
N ARG A 114 10.69 3.52 -23.28
CA ARG A 114 9.68 2.84 -22.46
C ARG A 114 10.11 2.74 -21.01
N VAL A 115 9.14 2.60 -20.13
CA VAL A 115 9.33 2.20 -18.74
C VAL A 115 8.64 0.86 -18.54
N THR A 116 9.32 -0.08 -17.90
CA THR A 116 8.76 -1.38 -17.54
C THR A 116 8.76 -1.52 -16.02
N LEU A 117 7.66 -1.99 -15.47
CA LEU A 117 7.52 -2.28 -14.06
C LEU A 117 7.11 -3.74 -13.89
N CYS A 118 7.94 -4.51 -13.16
CA CYS A 118 7.61 -5.86 -12.70
C CYS A 118 7.18 -5.79 -11.25
N LEU A 119 6.07 -6.44 -10.90
CA LEU A 119 5.54 -6.46 -9.54
C LEU A 119 5.29 -7.90 -9.10
N SER A 120 5.62 -8.22 -7.85
CA SER A 120 5.14 -9.44 -7.22
C SER A 120 3.68 -9.25 -6.83
N SER A 121 2.79 -10.11 -7.32
CA SER A 121 1.37 -10.07 -7.01
C SER A 121 1.00 -10.85 -5.74
N GLN A 122 1.94 -11.63 -5.20
CA GLN A 122 1.79 -12.40 -3.96
C GLN A 122 3.13 -12.68 -3.30
N ALA A 123 3.13 -12.89 -2.01
CA ALA A 123 4.30 -13.30 -1.23
C ALA A 123 4.37 -14.84 -1.18
N GLY A 124 5.29 -15.41 -1.97
CA GLY A 124 5.44 -16.86 -2.12
C GLY A 124 4.37 -17.49 -3.03
N CYS A 125 4.59 -18.73 -3.40
CA CYS A 125 3.62 -19.54 -4.14
C CYS A 125 3.71 -21.00 -3.69
N GLY A 126 2.63 -21.78 -3.92
CA GLY A 126 2.57 -23.22 -3.59
C GLY A 126 3.39 -24.12 -4.51
N MET A 127 4.14 -23.54 -5.45
CA MET A 127 4.96 -24.24 -6.44
C MET A 127 6.44 -24.19 -6.12
N ALA A 128 6.81 -23.69 -4.94
CA ALA A 128 8.20 -23.61 -4.49
C ALA A 128 8.69 -24.94 -3.88
#